data_141b432454481a7bc9966120209c0753
#
_entry.id   141b432454481a7bc9966120209c0753
#
_cell.length_a   1.000
_cell.length_b   1.000
_cell.length_c   1.000
_cell.angle_alpha   90.00
_cell.angle_beta   90.00
_cell.angle_gamma   90.00
#
_symmetry.space_group_name_H-M   'P 1'
#
loop_
_entity.id
_entity.type
_entity.pdbx_description
1 polymer ?
#
loop_
_entity_poly.entity_id
_entity_poly.type
_entity_poly.pdbx_seq_one_letter_code
_entity_poly.pdbx_strand_id
1 'polypeptide(L)'
;ETEKEKEGYTKSVKTLLKDCENNQELKKGVEGVLANLIDVPEELQTAIEMSLGMALQNIVTETEQDAKKLVEYLRKNNIGRASFLPITSIKGKKIENIKGNKTGIIGIAADLVKYNKKCEQIIYNLLGRTVIVDNMDTAIRVAKENGQNFKIVTQEGDIINLSLIHISE
;
A
#
# COMPACT_ATOMS: atom_id res chain seq x y z
N GLU A 1 19.48 2.87 3.55
CA GLU A 1 18.47 3.66 2.88
C GLU A 1 19.07 4.60 1.86
N THR A 2 18.49 4.69 0.70
CA THR A 2 18.93 5.61 -0.33
C THR A 2 18.31 7.00 -0.13
N GLU A 3 18.93 8.03 -0.68
CA GLU A 3 18.37 9.38 -0.66
C GLU A 3 16.98 9.39 -1.29
N LYS A 4 16.76 8.60 -2.32
CA LYS A 4 15.49 8.50 -3.03
C LYS A 4 14.36 7.99 -2.13
N GLU A 5 14.66 7.01 -1.27
CA GLU A 5 13.67 6.48 -0.34
C GLU A 5 13.28 7.52 0.69
N LYS A 6 14.26 8.29 1.18
CA LYS A 6 14.02 9.33 2.17
C LYS A 6 13.20 10.48 1.62
N GLU A 7 13.35 10.79 0.35
CA GLU A 7 12.61 11.89 -0.29
C GLU A 7 11.10 11.62 -0.36
N GLY A 8 10.70 10.35 -0.41
CA GLY A 8 9.28 9.98 -0.46
C GLY A 8 8.54 10.10 0.85
N TYR A 9 9.25 10.28 1.96
CA TYR A 9 8.63 10.32 3.29
C TYR A 9 8.36 11.74 3.75
N THR A 10 7.28 11.94 4.52
CA THR A 10 7.04 13.21 5.17
C THR A 10 8.08 13.42 6.27
N LYS A 11 8.25 14.67 6.68
CA LYS A 11 9.20 15.02 7.73
C LYS A 11 8.92 14.26 9.04
N SER A 12 7.64 14.12 9.39
CA SER A 12 7.26 13.41 10.62
C SER A 12 7.65 11.94 10.59
N VAL A 13 7.46 11.27 9.45
CA VAL A 13 7.85 9.87 9.30
C VAL A 13 9.37 9.73 9.38
N LYS A 14 10.10 10.59 8.70
CA LYS A 14 11.57 10.60 8.75
C LYS A 14 12.10 10.75 10.17
N THR A 15 11.56 11.73 10.90
CA THR A 15 11.96 12.00 12.27
C THR A 15 11.66 10.82 13.18
N LEU A 16 10.46 10.26 13.06
CA LEU A 16 10.05 9.12 13.87
C LEU A 16 10.94 7.91 13.64
N LEU A 17 11.24 7.60 12.39
CA LEU A 17 12.10 6.47 12.05
C LEU A 17 13.51 6.65 12.62
N LYS A 18 14.04 7.87 12.54
CA LYS A 18 15.35 8.18 13.07
C LYS A 18 15.36 8.02 14.58
N ASP A 19 14.33 8.51 15.26
CA ASP A 19 14.21 8.40 16.70
C ASP A 19 14.08 6.95 17.15
N CYS A 20 13.37 6.12 16.38
CA CYS A 20 13.25 4.69 16.64
C CYS A 20 14.61 3.98 16.57
N GLU A 21 15.47 4.38 15.65
CA GLU A 21 16.81 3.79 15.54
C GLU A 21 17.63 3.99 16.81
N ASN A 22 17.40 5.09 17.52
CA ASN A 22 18.15 5.45 18.71
C ASN A 22 17.45 5.13 20.03
N ASN A 23 16.24 4.57 19.97
CA ASN A 23 15.43 4.30 21.16
C ASN A 23 14.75 2.94 21.05
N GLN A 24 15.28 1.96 21.78
CA GLN A 24 14.79 0.58 21.74
C GLN A 24 13.34 0.44 22.21
N GLU A 25 12.95 1.20 23.23
CA GLU A 25 11.57 1.17 23.72
C GLU A 25 10.60 1.68 22.67
N LEU A 26 10.99 2.72 21.96
CA LEU A 26 10.17 3.29 20.90
C LEU A 26 10.07 2.35 19.71
N LYS A 27 11.16 1.70 19.39
CA LYS A 27 11.25 0.77 18.25
C LYS A 27 10.50 -0.54 18.47
N LYS A 28 10.28 -0.91 19.72
CA LYS A 28 9.61 -2.18 20.04
C LYS A 28 8.21 -2.23 19.43
N GLY A 29 7.95 -3.31 18.69
CA GLY A 29 6.66 -3.47 18.01
C GLY A 29 6.55 -2.79 16.68
N VAL A 30 7.58 -2.08 16.23
CA VAL A 30 7.61 -1.45 14.92
C VAL A 30 8.18 -2.43 13.90
N GLU A 31 7.39 -2.76 12.88
CA GLU A 31 7.86 -3.62 11.80
C GLU A 31 8.61 -2.82 10.74
N GLY A 32 8.23 -1.59 10.54
CA GLY A 32 8.84 -0.70 9.55
C GLY A 32 7.82 0.06 8.74
N VAL A 33 8.31 0.80 7.76
CA VAL A 33 7.46 1.53 6.82
C VAL A 33 6.99 0.56 5.74
N LEU A 34 5.74 0.65 5.33
CA LEU A 34 5.17 -0.28 4.35
C LEU A 34 6.04 -0.40 3.10
N ALA A 35 6.56 0.71 2.59
CA ALA A 35 7.40 0.69 1.39
C ALA A 35 8.60 -0.24 1.51
N ASN A 36 9.15 -0.40 2.72
CA ASN A 36 10.30 -1.26 2.97
C ASN A 36 9.91 -2.70 3.30
N LEU A 37 8.65 -2.97 3.51
CA LEU A 37 8.16 -4.29 3.88
C LEU A 37 7.60 -5.08 2.71
N ILE A 38 7.51 -4.46 1.54
CA ILE A 38 7.06 -5.11 0.32
C ILE A 38 8.16 -5.08 -0.72
N ASP A 39 8.22 -6.14 -1.51
CA ASP A 39 9.13 -6.24 -2.64
C ASP A 39 8.29 -6.28 -3.91
N VAL A 40 8.45 -5.27 -4.75
CA VAL A 40 7.64 -5.08 -5.95
C VAL A 40 8.52 -5.29 -7.18
N PRO A 41 8.10 -6.16 -8.13
CA PRO A 41 8.83 -6.30 -9.39
C PRO A 41 8.97 -4.95 -10.08
N GLU A 42 10.10 -4.70 -10.70
CA GLU A 42 10.41 -3.41 -11.32
C GLU A 42 9.32 -2.95 -12.29
N GLU A 43 8.82 -3.85 -13.12
CA GLU A 43 7.79 -3.53 -14.13
C GLU A 43 6.42 -3.19 -13.52
N LEU A 44 6.23 -3.46 -12.23
CA LEU A 44 4.97 -3.18 -11.55
C LEU A 44 5.06 -2.04 -10.54
N GLN A 45 6.24 -1.45 -10.38
CA GLN A 45 6.45 -0.40 -9.38
C GLN A 45 5.49 0.77 -9.55
N THR A 46 5.35 1.29 -10.76
CA THR A 46 4.46 2.42 -11.00
C THR A 46 3.01 2.09 -10.62
N ALA A 47 2.53 0.93 -11.05
CA ALA A 47 1.16 0.53 -10.75
C ALA A 47 0.92 0.39 -9.24
N ILE A 48 1.84 -0.25 -8.54
CA ILE A 48 1.71 -0.45 -7.09
C ILE A 48 1.83 0.88 -6.35
N GLU A 49 2.78 1.72 -6.71
CA GLU A 49 2.95 3.04 -6.08
C GLU A 49 1.71 3.90 -6.27
N MET A 50 1.14 3.92 -7.47
CA MET A 50 -0.07 4.70 -7.72
C MET A 50 -1.26 4.14 -6.96
N SER A 51 -1.34 2.82 -6.83
CA SER A 51 -2.42 2.17 -6.09
C SER A 51 -2.34 2.45 -4.60
N LEU A 52 -1.16 2.39 -4.02
CA LEU A 52 -0.97 2.60 -2.59
C LEU A 52 -0.93 4.08 -2.19
N GLY A 53 -0.35 4.92 -3.04
CA GLY A 53 -0.24 6.34 -2.76
C GLY A 53 0.45 6.60 -1.42
N MET A 54 -0.17 7.43 -0.59
CA MET A 54 0.38 7.81 0.70
C MET A 54 0.52 6.64 1.68
N ALA A 55 -0.17 5.54 1.44
CA ALA A 55 -0.05 4.38 2.32
C ALA A 55 1.36 3.78 2.32
N LEU A 56 2.15 4.05 1.29
CA LEU A 56 3.53 3.57 1.21
C LEU A 56 4.38 4.01 2.39
N GLN A 57 4.09 5.17 2.99
CA GLN A 57 4.86 5.67 4.12
C GLN A 57 4.19 5.36 5.47
N ASN A 58 3.11 4.59 5.47
CA ASN A 58 2.48 4.19 6.72
C ASN A 58 3.39 3.22 7.48
N ILE A 59 3.38 3.35 8.79
CA ILE A 59 4.24 2.55 9.66
C ILE A 59 3.46 1.33 10.15
N VAL A 60 4.02 0.16 9.89
CA VAL A 60 3.41 -1.11 10.31
C VAL A 60 3.88 -1.43 11.72
N THR A 61 2.95 -1.71 12.60
CA THR A 61 3.22 -2.11 13.98
C THR A 61 2.62 -3.49 14.25
N GLU A 62 3.11 -4.17 15.26
CA GLU A 62 2.57 -5.47 15.64
C GLU A 62 1.16 -5.32 16.20
N THR A 63 0.97 -4.37 17.12
CA THR A 63 -0.30 -4.19 17.82
C THR A 63 -0.77 -2.74 17.80
N GLU A 64 -2.04 -2.54 18.17
CA GLU A 64 -2.60 -1.21 18.33
C GLU A 64 -1.89 -0.43 19.44
N GLN A 65 -1.45 -1.11 20.47
CA GLN A 65 -0.75 -0.47 21.59
C GLN A 65 0.58 0.10 21.15
N ASP A 66 1.27 -0.61 20.27
CA ASP A 66 2.53 -0.12 19.69
C ASP A 66 2.28 1.14 18.87
N ALA A 67 1.21 1.15 18.08
CA ALA A 67 0.83 2.33 17.29
C ALA A 67 0.47 3.51 18.20
N LYS A 68 -0.29 3.24 19.25
CA LYS A 68 -0.69 4.27 20.20
C LYS A 68 0.51 4.94 20.87
N LYS A 69 1.47 4.14 21.25
CA LYS A 69 2.73 4.61 21.84
C LYS A 69 3.43 5.60 20.92
N LEU A 70 3.49 5.27 19.62
CA LEU A 70 4.13 6.13 18.63
C LEU A 70 3.33 7.42 18.39
N VAL A 71 2.01 7.33 18.36
CA VAL A 71 1.15 8.51 18.21
C VAL A 71 1.36 9.47 19.39
N GLU A 72 1.43 8.93 20.60
CA GLU A 72 1.67 9.74 21.80
C GLU A 72 3.05 10.39 21.74
N TYR A 73 4.05 9.65 21.28
CA TYR A 73 5.41 10.18 21.12
C TYR A 73 5.42 11.34 20.12
N LEU A 74 4.77 11.19 18.97
CA LEU A 74 4.70 12.26 17.97
C LEU A 74 4.06 13.51 18.55
N ARG A 75 2.97 13.33 19.28
CA ARG A 75 2.23 14.44 19.87
C ARG A 75 3.05 15.15 20.96
N LYS A 76 3.65 14.37 21.85
CA LYS A 76 4.43 14.91 22.96
C LYS A 76 5.62 15.73 22.48
N ASN A 77 6.22 15.33 21.38
CA ASN A 77 7.44 15.96 20.86
C ASN A 77 7.17 16.93 19.69
N ASN A 78 5.90 17.19 19.41
CA ASN A 78 5.49 18.11 18.33
C ASN A 78 6.14 17.76 16.98
N ILE A 79 6.25 16.48 16.68
CA ILE A 79 6.91 16.02 15.46
C ILE A 79 6.00 16.14 14.23
N GLY A 80 4.69 15.95 14.43
CA GLY A 80 3.72 15.97 13.35
C GLY A 80 2.87 14.70 13.34
N ARG A 81 2.35 14.35 12.19
CA ARG A 81 1.45 13.22 12.04
C ARG A 81 2.04 12.11 11.19
N ALA A 82 1.64 10.89 11.49
CA ALA A 82 1.95 9.71 10.68
C ALA A 82 0.76 8.77 10.78
N SER A 83 0.61 7.89 9.80
CA SER A 83 -0.45 6.88 9.81
C SER A 83 0.17 5.52 10.13
N PHE A 84 -0.57 4.71 10.86
CA PHE A 84 -0.10 3.42 11.35
C PHE A 84 -1.00 2.29 10.88
N LEU A 85 -0.40 1.12 10.66
CA LEU A 85 -1.10 -0.08 10.24
C LEU A 85 -0.80 -1.19 11.25
N PRO A 86 -1.62 -1.32 12.31
CA PRO A 86 -1.41 -2.39 13.30
C PRO A 86 -1.83 -3.74 12.73
N ILE A 87 -0.92 -4.69 12.74
CA ILE A 87 -1.18 -6.04 12.21
C ILE A 87 -2.39 -6.70 12.89
N THR A 88 -2.50 -6.56 14.19
CA THR A 88 -3.59 -7.21 14.93
C THR A 88 -4.97 -6.64 14.63
N SER A 89 -5.05 -5.43 14.13
CA SER A 89 -6.33 -4.73 13.91
C SER A 89 -6.82 -4.79 12.47
N ILE A 90 -5.89 -4.83 11.53
CA ILE A 90 -6.25 -4.71 10.12
C ILE A 90 -6.61 -6.05 9.52
N LYS A 91 -7.76 -6.10 8.87
CA LYS A 91 -8.24 -7.28 8.16
C LYS A 91 -8.48 -6.91 6.71
N GLY A 92 -8.26 -7.85 5.83
CA GLY A 92 -8.48 -7.64 4.41
C GLY A 92 -8.86 -8.93 3.72
N LYS A 93 -9.42 -8.79 2.52
CA LYS A 93 -9.82 -9.91 1.69
C LYS A 93 -9.29 -9.71 0.28
N LYS A 94 -8.94 -10.82 -0.35
CA LYS A 94 -8.52 -10.83 -1.73
C LYS A 94 -9.72 -11.15 -2.62
N ILE A 95 -9.73 -10.61 -3.84
CA ILE A 95 -10.76 -10.94 -4.84
C ILE A 95 -10.72 -12.43 -5.09
N GLU A 96 -11.89 -13.07 -5.03
CA GLU A 96 -11.99 -14.52 -5.28
C GLU A 96 -12.11 -14.83 -6.75
N ASN A 97 -12.79 -13.97 -7.53
CA ASN A 97 -13.04 -14.25 -8.93
C ASN A 97 -13.12 -12.97 -9.75
N ILE A 98 -12.44 -12.97 -10.88
CA ILE A 98 -12.53 -11.90 -11.87
C ILE A 98 -13.33 -12.46 -13.05
N LYS A 99 -14.47 -11.84 -13.35
CA LYS A 99 -15.34 -12.30 -14.43
C LYS A 99 -14.81 -11.90 -15.80
N GLY A 100 -15.15 -12.70 -16.80
CA GLY A 100 -14.88 -12.39 -18.19
C GLY A 100 -13.52 -12.85 -18.68
N ASN A 101 -13.11 -12.26 -19.79
CA ASN A 101 -11.85 -12.61 -20.46
C ASN A 101 -10.63 -12.13 -19.63
N LYS A 102 -9.71 -13.04 -19.38
CA LYS A 102 -8.52 -12.77 -18.56
C LYS A 102 -7.36 -12.18 -19.36
N THR A 103 -7.48 -12.06 -20.68
CA THR A 103 -6.40 -11.53 -21.51
C THR A 103 -6.07 -10.09 -21.10
N GLY A 104 -4.80 -9.82 -20.92
CA GLY A 104 -4.33 -8.49 -20.52
C GLY A 104 -4.32 -8.25 -19.03
N ILE A 105 -4.92 -9.15 -18.24
CA ILE A 105 -4.88 -9.04 -16.78
C ILE A 105 -3.55 -9.62 -16.30
N ILE A 106 -2.77 -8.78 -15.61
CA ILE A 106 -1.49 -9.21 -15.04
C ILE A 106 -1.74 -9.99 -13.77
N GLY A 107 -2.64 -9.52 -12.93
CA GLY A 107 -3.02 -10.24 -11.72
C GLY A 107 -3.62 -9.33 -10.66
N ILE A 108 -3.92 -9.93 -9.51
CA ILE A 108 -4.37 -9.20 -8.34
C ILE A 108 -3.12 -8.62 -7.68
N ALA A 109 -3.15 -7.32 -7.38
CA ALA A 109 -1.98 -6.62 -6.85
C ALA A 109 -1.37 -7.32 -5.63
N ALA A 110 -2.19 -7.83 -4.72
CA ALA A 110 -1.71 -8.53 -3.54
C ALA A 110 -0.88 -9.79 -3.87
N ASP A 111 -1.17 -10.44 -4.99
CA ASP A 111 -0.44 -11.64 -5.43
C ASP A 111 0.86 -11.30 -6.16
N LEU A 112 1.01 -10.07 -6.60
CA LEU A 112 2.13 -9.64 -7.43
C LEU A 112 3.28 -9.02 -6.63
N VAL A 113 3.08 -8.80 -5.34
CA VAL A 113 4.12 -8.27 -4.46
C VAL A 113 4.53 -9.35 -3.47
N LYS A 114 5.79 -9.25 -3.00
CA LYS A 114 6.30 -10.17 -1.99
C LYS A 114 6.36 -9.46 -0.65
N TYR A 115 6.05 -10.20 0.41
CA TYR A 115 6.02 -9.64 1.76
C TYR A 115 6.08 -10.77 2.78
N ASN A 116 6.37 -10.42 4.04
CA ASN A 116 6.35 -11.38 5.12
C ASN A 116 4.90 -11.77 5.44
N LYS A 117 4.64 -13.07 5.61
CA LYS A 117 3.29 -13.59 5.84
C LYS A 117 2.54 -12.89 6.98
N LYS A 118 3.23 -12.41 7.98
CA LYS A 118 2.58 -11.71 9.09
C LYS A 118 1.90 -10.41 8.65
N CYS A 119 2.27 -9.86 7.50
CA CYS A 119 1.66 -8.66 6.95
C CYS A 119 0.52 -8.98 5.97
N GLU A 120 0.17 -10.25 5.78
CA GLU A 120 -0.81 -10.68 4.79
C GLU A 120 -2.13 -9.91 4.87
N GLN A 121 -2.69 -9.73 6.06
CA GLN A 121 -3.96 -9.04 6.20
C GLN A 121 -3.87 -7.56 5.81
N ILE A 122 -2.73 -6.94 6.08
CA ILE A 122 -2.49 -5.55 5.65
C ILE A 122 -2.42 -5.49 4.13
N ILE A 123 -1.69 -6.41 3.52
CA ILE A 123 -1.57 -6.43 2.06
C ILE A 123 -2.92 -6.72 1.40
N TYR A 124 -3.70 -7.64 1.94
CA TYR A 124 -5.04 -7.92 1.43
C TYR A 124 -5.98 -6.73 1.61
N ASN A 125 -5.84 -5.98 2.72
CA ASN A 125 -6.63 -4.78 2.95
C ASN A 125 -6.33 -3.70 1.89
N LEU A 126 -5.05 -3.51 1.59
CA LEU A 126 -4.61 -2.44 0.69
C LEU A 126 -4.63 -2.84 -0.79
N LEU A 127 -4.29 -4.07 -1.10
CA LEU A 127 -4.08 -4.53 -2.48
C LEU A 127 -4.90 -5.74 -2.88
N GLY A 128 -5.67 -6.30 -1.97
CA GLY A 128 -6.44 -7.52 -2.25
C GLY A 128 -7.59 -7.31 -3.21
N ARG A 129 -8.06 -6.08 -3.35
CA ARG A 129 -9.16 -5.74 -4.24
C ARG A 129 -8.70 -4.79 -5.33
N THR A 130 -7.46 -4.93 -5.74
CA THR A 130 -6.86 -4.16 -6.84
C THR A 130 -6.36 -5.13 -7.90
N VAL A 131 -6.77 -4.91 -9.14
CA VAL A 131 -6.34 -5.71 -10.29
C VAL A 131 -5.42 -4.87 -11.15
N ILE A 132 -4.29 -5.45 -11.54
CA ILE A 132 -3.35 -4.77 -12.44
C ILE A 132 -3.50 -5.35 -13.83
N VAL A 133 -3.64 -4.46 -14.82
CA VAL A 133 -3.84 -4.81 -16.22
C VAL A 133 -2.75 -4.17 -17.09
N ASP A 134 -2.61 -4.64 -18.30
CA ASP A 134 -1.54 -4.19 -19.19
C ASP A 134 -1.76 -2.78 -19.76
N ASN A 135 -3.00 -2.42 -20.08
CA ASN A 135 -3.29 -1.11 -20.67
C ASN A 135 -4.73 -0.66 -20.40
N MET A 136 -5.02 0.55 -20.86
CA MET A 136 -6.31 1.19 -20.63
C MET A 136 -7.47 0.42 -21.27
N ASP A 137 -7.28 -0.13 -22.46
CA ASP A 137 -8.35 -0.88 -23.14
C ASP A 137 -8.75 -2.10 -22.33
N THR A 138 -7.77 -2.82 -21.79
CA THR A 138 -8.02 -3.96 -20.90
C THR A 138 -8.73 -3.49 -19.63
N ALA A 139 -8.29 -2.37 -19.07
CA ALA A 139 -8.90 -1.83 -17.85
C ALA A 139 -10.39 -1.53 -18.04
N ILE A 140 -10.72 -0.88 -19.14
CA ILE A 140 -12.12 -0.54 -19.45
C ILE A 140 -12.96 -1.81 -19.65
N ARG A 141 -12.43 -2.78 -20.39
CA ARG A 141 -13.12 -4.04 -20.61
C ARG A 141 -13.38 -4.78 -19.31
N VAL A 142 -12.35 -4.94 -18.47
CA VAL A 142 -12.46 -5.62 -17.19
C VAL A 142 -13.45 -4.91 -16.27
N ALA A 143 -13.41 -3.58 -16.27
CA ALA A 143 -14.34 -2.78 -15.48
C ALA A 143 -15.78 -3.03 -15.90
N LYS A 144 -16.05 -3.06 -17.20
CA LYS A 144 -17.40 -3.31 -17.72
C LYS A 144 -17.87 -4.72 -17.40
N GLU A 145 -16.98 -5.71 -17.45
CA GLU A 145 -17.33 -7.10 -17.20
C GLU A 145 -17.56 -7.40 -15.71
N ASN A 146 -16.98 -6.59 -14.82
CA ASN A 146 -17.03 -6.84 -13.38
C ASN A 146 -17.77 -5.80 -12.55
N GLY A 147 -18.24 -4.74 -13.17
CA GLY A 147 -18.86 -3.65 -12.44
C GLY A 147 -17.84 -2.91 -11.61
N GLN A 148 -18.26 -2.31 -10.48
CA GLN A 148 -17.39 -1.52 -9.62
C GLN A 148 -16.93 -2.29 -8.39
N ASN A 149 -16.73 -3.60 -8.54
CA ASN A 149 -16.43 -4.45 -7.40
C ASN A 149 -14.99 -4.31 -6.87
N PHE A 150 -14.08 -3.78 -7.69
CA PHE A 150 -12.69 -3.62 -7.29
C PHE A 150 -12.01 -2.52 -8.10
N LYS A 151 -10.84 -2.12 -7.62
CA LYS A 151 -10.01 -1.10 -8.28
C LYS A 151 -9.21 -1.75 -9.40
N ILE A 152 -9.06 -1.02 -10.50
CA ILE A 152 -8.26 -1.49 -11.64
C ILE A 152 -7.18 -0.46 -11.90
N VAL A 153 -5.94 -0.92 -12.02
CA VAL A 153 -4.78 -0.05 -12.26
C VAL A 153 -4.02 -0.59 -13.46
N THR A 154 -3.70 0.29 -14.40
CA THR A 154 -2.87 -0.11 -15.53
C THR A 154 -1.41 -0.18 -15.12
N GLN A 155 -0.62 -0.88 -15.92
CA GLN A 155 0.81 -1.00 -15.65
C GLN A 155 1.51 0.36 -15.66
N GLU A 156 0.97 1.32 -16.40
CA GLU A 156 1.49 2.70 -16.42
C GLU A 156 1.04 3.54 -15.22
N GLY A 157 0.13 3.03 -14.41
CA GLY A 157 -0.31 3.69 -13.20
C GLY A 157 -1.64 4.39 -13.28
N ASP A 158 -2.38 4.26 -14.38
CA ASP A 158 -3.71 4.86 -14.49
C ASP A 158 -4.72 4.06 -13.68
N ILE A 159 -5.53 4.75 -12.89
CA ILE A 159 -6.56 4.12 -12.06
C ILE A 159 -7.92 4.32 -12.70
N ILE A 160 -8.65 3.23 -12.88
CA ILE A 160 -9.98 3.25 -13.49
C ILE A 160 -11.05 3.14 -12.41
N ASN A 161 -11.96 4.10 -12.44
CA ASN A 161 -13.18 4.09 -11.65
C ASN A 161 -14.35 4.24 -12.62
N LEU A 162 -15.26 3.26 -12.66
CA LEU A 162 -16.37 3.29 -13.60
C LEU A 162 -17.31 4.47 -13.44
N SER A 163 -17.44 4.99 -12.23
CA SER A 163 -18.29 6.15 -12.00
C SER A 163 -17.64 7.44 -12.50
N LEU A 164 -16.34 7.39 -12.75
CA LEU A 164 -15.57 8.56 -13.14
C LEU A 164 -14.36 8.11 -13.94
N ILE A 165 -14.51 8.00 -15.25
CA ILE A 165 -13.38 7.64 -16.11
C ILE A 165 -12.66 8.91 -16.49
N HIS A 166 -11.49 9.12 -15.93
CA HIS A 166 -10.59 10.19 -16.35
C HIS A 166 -9.65 9.60 -17.38
N ILE A 167 -9.83 10.05 -18.61
CA ILE A 167 -8.85 9.76 -19.64
C ILE A 167 -8.00 11.00 -19.69
N SER A 168 -6.79 10.91 -19.17
CA SER A 168 -5.86 12.02 -19.29
C SER A 168 -5.29 11.97 -20.71
N GLU A 169 -5.49 13.02 -21.43
CA GLU A 169 -4.90 13.18 -22.74
C GLU A 169 -3.56 13.86 -22.62
#